data_49b001db3949ee7afa9f54e05bc5554c
#
_entry.id   49b001db3949ee7afa9f54e05bc5554c
#
_cell.length_a   1.000
_cell.length_b   1.000
_cell.length_c   1.000
_cell.angle_alpha   90.00
_cell.angle_beta   90.00
_cell.angle_gamma   90.00
#
_symmetry.space_group_name_H-M   'P 1'
#
loop_
_entity.id
_entity.type
_entity.pdbx_description
1 polymer ?
#
loop_
_entity_poly.entity_id
_entity_poly.type
_entity_poly.pdbx_seq_one_letter_code
_entity_poly.pdbx_strand_id
1 'polypeptide(L)'
;MIIMPPIESNSDYRAQPFHSELYFDLEVMCQQPELWDSFGLLQRYHLERLMTPKEFFYPIVVMDFYQSMTTRDVQSPTAIHFTIDECQGILEVRHIAEALHILYELVDPTEFREWSPVPQRDMVHILSRGTSADSVLLWNELPPGMLFIDVLLRSNLFPL
;
A
#
# COMPACT_ATOMS: atom_id res chain seq x y z
N MET A 1 -0.07 -13.60 -29.33
CA MET A 1 -0.21 -13.19 -27.93
C MET A 1 -0.43 -11.70 -27.94
N ILE A 2 -1.60 -11.20 -27.56
CA ILE A 2 -1.89 -9.76 -27.56
C ILE A 2 -1.27 -9.21 -26.28
N ILE A 3 -0.17 -8.46 -26.42
CA ILE A 3 0.38 -7.68 -25.32
C ILE A 3 -0.46 -6.41 -25.25
N MET A 4 -1.13 -6.20 -24.12
CA MET A 4 -1.86 -4.94 -23.91
C MET A 4 -0.87 -3.77 -23.83
N PRO A 5 -1.24 -2.58 -24.30
CA PRO A 5 -0.39 -1.41 -24.14
C PRO A 5 -0.19 -1.11 -22.64
N PRO A 6 0.89 -0.41 -22.29
CA PRO A 6 1.10 0.09 -20.93
C PRO A 6 -0.10 0.89 -20.43
N ILE A 7 -0.30 0.90 -19.13
CA ILE A 7 -1.40 1.66 -18.50
C ILE A 7 -1.27 3.13 -18.91
N GLU A 8 -2.37 3.74 -19.35
CA GLU A 8 -2.39 5.17 -19.68
C GLU A 8 -1.87 5.98 -18.50
N SER A 9 -1.07 7.00 -18.76
CA SER A 9 -0.33 7.83 -17.79
C SER A 9 1.02 7.30 -17.30
N ASN A 10 1.39 6.06 -17.54
CA ASN A 10 2.72 5.56 -17.14
C ASN A 10 3.86 6.09 -18.01
N SER A 11 3.58 6.56 -19.23
CA SER A 11 4.59 7.13 -20.13
C SER A 11 5.27 8.38 -19.59
N ASP A 12 4.63 9.10 -18.67
CA ASP A 12 5.10 10.40 -18.16
C ASP A 12 5.95 10.28 -16.87
N TYR A 13 6.17 9.07 -16.35
CA TYR A 13 6.97 8.86 -15.15
C TYR A 13 8.39 9.42 -15.23
N ARG A 14 8.99 9.51 -16.42
CA ARG A 14 10.31 10.14 -16.60
C ARG A 14 10.31 11.64 -16.33
N ALA A 15 9.18 12.29 -16.52
CA ALA A 15 9.03 13.73 -16.31
C ALA A 15 8.67 14.09 -14.86
N GLN A 16 8.25 13.10 -14.06
CA GLN A 16 7.86 13.32 -12.69
C GLN A 16 9.08 13.26 -11.76
N PRO A 17 9.20 14.21 -10.80
CA PRO A 17 10.25 14.14 -9.81
C PRO A 17 10.07 12.88 -8.94
N PHE A 18 11.15 12.13 -8.77
CA PHE A 18 11.16 11.00 -7.85
C PHE A 18 11.15 11.55 -6.41
N HIS A 19 10.12 11.19 -5.65
CA HIS A 19 10.05 11.54 -4.24
C HIS A 19 10.78 10.48 -3.42
N SER A 20 11.60 10.94 -2.46
CA SER A 20 12.21 10.03 -1.48
C SER A 20 11.13 9.36 -0.63
N GLU A 21 11.42 8.13 -0.19
CA GLU A 21 10.55 7.43 0.74
C GLU A 21 10.28 8.27 2.00
N LEU A 22 9.08 8.13 2.57
CA LEU A 22 8.76 8.76 3.84
C LEU A 22 9.60 8.11 4.95
N TYR A 23 10.35 8.93 5.67
CA TYR A 23 11.18 8.49 6.77
C TYR A 23 10.42 8.63 8.09
N PHE A 24 10.35 7.54 8.84
CA PHE A 24 9.78 7.52 10.19
C PHE A 24 10.91 7.43 11.22
N ASP A 25 10.98 8.41 12.11
CA ASP A 25 11.89 8.35 13.26
C ASP A 25 11.31 7.42 14.33
N LEU A 26 11.69 6.14 14.22
CA LEU A 26 11.17 5.09 15.10
C LEU A 26 11.53 5.33 16.57
N GLU A 27 12.70 5.93 16.86
CA GLU A 27 13.11 6.19 18.24
C GLU A 27 12.18 7.20 18.90
N VAL A 28 11.87 8.28 18.21
CA VAL A 28 10.94 9.31 18.68
C VAL A 28 9.52 8.76 18.77
N MET A 29 9.09 8.00 17.76
CA MET A 29 7.72 7.49 17.71
C MET A 29 7.45 6.42 18.78
N CYS A 30 8.40 5.53 19.07
CA CYS A 30 8.27 4.54 20.14
C CYS A 30 8.14 5.14 21.54
N GLN A 31 8.55 6.39 21.73
CA GLN A 31 8.38 7.11 22.99
C GLN A 31 6.96 7.67 23.17
N GLN A 32 6.12 7.62 22.14
CA GLN A 32 4.74 8.11 22.19
C GLN A 32 3.77 7.00 22.62
N PRO A 33 3.20 7.04 23.84
CA PRO A 33 2.28 5.99 24.31
C PRO A 33 1.06 5.81 23.42
N GLU A 34 0.63 6.89 22.77
CA GLU A 34 -0.54 6.92 21.88
C GLU A 34 -0.38 6.06 20.62
N LEU A 35 0.87 5.70 20.27
CA LEU A 35 1.20 4.89 19.09
C LEU A 35 1.45 3.40 19.40
N TRP A 36 1.52 3.00 20.66
CA TRP A 36 1.90 1.64 21.05
C TRP A 36 0.96 0.57 20.49
N ASP A 37 -0.35 0.82 20.53
CA ASP A 37 -1.33 -0.11 19.96
C ASP A 37 -1.14 -0.27 18.44
N SER A 38 -0.75 0.82 17.77
CA SER A 38 -0.51 0.82 16.32
C SER A 38 0.75 0.03 15.98
N PHE A 39 1.83 0.15 16.76
CA PHE A 39 3.01 -0.70 16.60
C PHE A 39 2.67 -2.18 16.79
N GLY A 40 1.84 -2.51 17.79
CA GLY A 40 1.36 -3.88 18.00
C GLY A 40 0.58 -4.43 16.81
N LEU A 41 -0.22 -3.60 16.15
CA LEU A 41 -0.91 -3.97 14.91
C LEU A 41 0.06 -4.20 13.76
N LEU A 42 1.02 -3.28 13.56
CA LEU A 42 2.01 -3.40 12.49
C LEU A 42 2.85 -4.68 12.64
N GLN A 43 3.26 -5.01 13.86
CA GLN A 43 3.97 -6.26 14.15
C GLN A 43 3.13 -7.50 13.87
N ARG A 44 1.85 -7.47 14.27
CA ARG A 44 0.93 -8.60 14.01
C ARG A 44 0.78 -8.92 12.54
N TYR A 45 0.80 -7.91 11.68
CA TYR A 45 0.64 -8.04 10.23
C TYR A 45 1.97 -7.98 9.46
N HIS A 46 3.11 -7.99 10.17
CA HIS A 46 4.46 -7.93 9.58
C HIS A 46 4.70 -6.70 8.68
N LEU A 47 4.06 -5.58 9.03
CA LEU A 47 4.15 -4.32 8.27
C LEU A 47 5.24 -3.37 8.79
N GLU A 48 5.96 -3.72 9.86
CA GLU A 48 7.03 -2.90 10.44
C GLU A 48 8.15 -2.56 9.45
N ARG A 49 8.33 -3.41 8.43
CA ARG A 49 9.31 -3.16 7.36
C ARG A 49 8.98 -1.96 6.49
N LEU A 50 7.70 -1.58 6.41
CA LEU A 50 7.29 -0.39 5.68
C LEU A 50 7.76 0.91 6.34
N MET A 51 8.16 0.85 7.60
CA MET A 51 8.70 1.99 8.35
C MET A 51 10.20 2.17 8.14
N THR A 52 10.89 1.13 7.66
CA THR A 52 12.34 1.16 7.49
C THR A 52 12.67 1.58 6.07
N PRO A 53 13.38 2.69 5.87
CA PRO A 53 13.77 3.14 4.55
C PRO A 53 14.67 2.11 3.89
N LYS A 54 14.54 1.96 2.57
CA LYS A 54 15.46 1.14 1.78
C LYS A 54 16.73 1.95 1.59
N GLU A 55 17.87 1.36 1.98
CA GLU A 55 19.18 2.01 1.85
C GLU A 55 19.57 2.26 0.40
N PHE A 56 18.99 1.47 -0.51
CA PHE A 56 19.37 1.53 -1.92
C PHE A 56 18.22 1.14 -2.87
N PHE A 57 18.08 1.87 -3.95
CA PHE A 57 17.19 1.53 -5.06
C PHE A 57 17.86 1.92 -6.40
N TYR A 58 17.40 1.28 -7.47
CA TYR A 58 17.88 1.56 -8.83
C TYR A 58 16.84 2.42 -9.57
N PRO A 59 17.05 3.75 -9.72
CA PRO A 59 16.05 4.63 -10.34
C PRO A 59 15.66 4.19 -11.76
N ILE A 60 16.62 3.72 -12.55
CA ILE A 60 16.37 3.27 -13.93
C ILE A 60 15.44 2.07 -13.93
N VAL A 61 15.70 1.09 -13.06
CA VAL A 61 14.86 -0.13 -12.93
C VAL A 61 13.43 0.25 -12.52
N VAL A 62 13.28 1.16 -11.57
CA VAL A 62 11.98 1.64 -11.11
C VAL A 62 11.23 2.35 -12.25
N MET A 63 11.90 3.21 -12.98
CA MET A 63 11.30 3.94 -14.10
C MET A 63 10.88 2.98 -15.23
N ASP A 64 11.74 2.06 -15.63
CA ASP A 64 11.43 1.06 -16.66
C ASP A 64 10.24 0.18 -16.24
N PHE A 65 10.22 -0.25 -14.97
CA PHE A 65 9.10 -1.01 -14.42
C PHE A 65 7.80 -0.24 -14.57
N TYR A 66 7.70 0.98 -14.02
CA TYR A 66 6.47 1.77 -14.06
C TYR A 66 6.04 2.16 -15.48
N GLN A 67 6.96 2.39 -16.39
CA GLN A 67 6.64 2.71 -17.77
C GLN A 67 6.13 1.53 -18.57
N SER A 68 6.59 0.32 -18.25
CA SER A 68 6.28 -0.89 -19.01
C SER A 68 5.20 -1.75 -18.36
N MET A 69 4.85 -1.48 -17.09
CA MET A 69 3.91 -2.33 -16.37
C MET A 69 2.53 -2.36 -17.04
N THR A 70 1.98 -3.57 -17.15
CA THR A 70 0.66 -3.82 -17.72
C THR A 70 0.02 -5.03 -17.05
N THR A 71 -1.31 -5.10 -17.12
CA THR A 71 -2.07 -6.26 -16.65
C THR A 71 -2.69 -6.98 -17.85
N ARG A 72 -2.79 -8.31 -17.79
CA ARG A 72 -3.43 -9.10 -18.88
C ARG A 72 -4.94 -9.16 -18.76
N ASP A 73 -5.44 -9.14 -17.54
CA ASP A 73 -6.86 -9.19 -17.27
C ASP A 73 -7.28 -7.94 -16.49
N VAL A 74 -8.11 -7.11 -17.12
CA VAL A 74 -8.59 -5.86 -16.51
C VAL A 74 -9.63 -6.14 -15.41
N GLN A 75 -10.36 -7.27 -15.51
CA GLN A 75 -11.42 -7.59 -14.54
C GLN A 75 -10.90 -8.28 -13.28
N SER A 76 -9.82 -9.05 -13.39
CA SER A 76 -9.20 -9.76 -12.27
C SER A 76 -7.69 -9.87 -12.47
N PRO A 77 -6.95 -8.77 -12.34
CA PRO A 77 -5.50 -8.79 -12.55
C PRO A 77 -4.83 -9.60 -11.47
N THR A 78 -4.21 -10.73 -11.83
CA THR A 78 -3.46 -11.61 -10.93
C THR A 78 -1.95 -11.37 -10.99
N ALA A 79 -1.48 -10.69 -12.04
CA ALA A 79 -0.07 -10.43 -12.25
C ALA A 79 0.16 -9.14 -13.03
N ILE A 80 1.26 -8.48 -12.73
CA ILE A 80 1.79 -7.35 -13.47
C ILE A 80 2.88 -7.87 -14.38
N HIS A 81 2.77 -7.60 -15.69
CA HIS A 81 3.82 -7.84 -16.65
C HIS A 81 4.61 -6.57 -16.87
N PHE A 82 5.91 -6.67 -16.92
CA PHE A 82 6.80 -5.52 -17.08
C PHE A 82 8.03 -5.87 -17.91
N THR A 83 8.76 -4.86 -18.35
CA THR A 83 10.00 -5.01 -19.09
C THR A 83 11.04 -4.05 -18.48
N ILE A 84 12.20 -4.58 -18.10
CA ILE A 84 13.33 -3.82 -17.59
C ILE A 84 14.53 -4.20 -18.45
N ASP A 85 15.19 -3.22 -19.07
CA ASP A 85 16.36 -3.45 -19.91
C ASP A 85 16.13 -4.59 -20.92
N GLU A 86 15.02 -4.51 -21.69
CA GLU A 86 14.57 -5.51 -22.67
C GLU A 86 14.21 -6.90 -22.08
N CYS A 87 14.40 -7.12 -20.79
CA CYS A 87 14.04 -8.36 -20.12
C CYS A 87 12.58 -8.30 -19.62
N GLN A 88 11.77 -9.28 -20.06
CA GLN A 88 10.38 -9.40 -19.61
C GLN A 88 10.31 -10.09 -18.24
N GLY A 89 9.50 -9.53 -17.36
CA GLY A 89 9.21 -10.07 -16.04
C GLY A 89 7.72 -10.15 -15.71
N ILE A 90 7.41 -10.93 -14.70
CA ILE A 90 6.05 -11.08 -14.17
C ILE A 90 6.12 -10.91 -12.65
N LEU A 91 5.32 -10.00 -12.12
CA LEU A 91 5.18 -9.76 -10.69
C LEU A 91 3.78 -10.18 -10.25
N GLU A 92 3.71 -11.23 -9.46
CA GLU A 92 2.48 -11.73 -8.85
C GLU A 92 2.38 -11.27 -7.39
N VAL A 93 1.17 -11.29 -6.82
CA VAL A 93 0.92 -10.90 -5.42
C VAL A 93 1.81 -11.66 -4.45
N ARG A 94 2.06 -12.96 -4.71
CA ARG A 94 2.95 -13.78 -3.87
C ARG A 94 4.38 -13.25 -3.83
N HIS A 95 4.90 -12.73 -4.94
CA HIS A 95 6.26 -12.18 -5.01
C HIS A 95 6.36 -10.89 -4.18
N ILE A 96 5.30 -10.07 -4.19
CA ILE A 96 5.21 -8.86 -3.35
C ILE A 96 5.16 -9.25 -1.87
N ALA A 97 4.30 -10.20 -1.53
CA ALA A 97 4.16 -10.67 -0.15
C ALA A 97 5.48 -11.26 0.37
N GLU A 98 6.18 -12.07 -0.44
CA GLU A 98 7.48 -12.63 -0.12
C GLU A 98 8.54 -11.54 0.08
N ALA A 99 8.61 -10.57 -0.83
CA ALA A 99 9.55 -9.45 -0.74
C ALA A 99 9.31 -8.56 0.50
N LEU A 100 8.05 -8.36 0.86
CA LEU A 100 7.65 -7.59 2.04
C LEU A 100 7.62 -8.45 3.33
N HIS A 101 7.81 -9.77 3.22
CA HIS A 101 7.65 -10.75 4.30
C HIS A 101 6.26 -10.71 4.97
N ILE A 102 5.24 -10.39 4.20
CA ILE A 102 3.84 -10.43 4.62
C ILE A 102 3.35 -11.87 4.44
N LEU A 103 2.56 -12.35 5.41
CA LEU A 103 1.91 -13.66 5.26
C LEU A 103 0.96 -13.61 4.05
N TYR A 104 1.17 -14.55 3.13
CA TYR A 104 0.33 -14.70 1.96
C TYR A 104 -0.38 -16.05 2.03
N GLU A 105 -1.68 -16.00 2.25
CA GLU A 105 -2.57 -17.14 2.13
C GLU A 105 -3.50 -16.92 0.95
N LEU A 106 -3.71 -17.97 0.17
CA LEU A 106 -4.67 -17.92 -0.93
C LEU A 106 -6.07 -17.99 -0.30
N VAL A 107 -6.66 -16.85 -0.06
CA VAL A 107 -8.00 -16.76 0.52
C VAL A 107 -9.01 -16.73 -0.61
N ASP A 108 -10.05 -17.56 -0.52
CA ASP A 108 -11.14 -17.54 -1.48
C ASP A 108 -11.91 -16.20 -1.32
N PRO A 109 -12.04 -15.40 -2.40
CA PRO A 109 -12.81 -14.15 -2.36
C PRO A 109 -14.25 -14.34 -1.89
N THR A 110 -14.79 -15.55 -1.96
CA THR A 110 -16.15 -15.88 -1.47
C THR A 110 -16.26 -15.77 0.05
N GLU A 111 -15.17 -15.99 0.79
CA GLU A 111 -15.14 -15.85 2.25
C GLU A 111 -15.42 -14.41 2.70
N PHE A 112 -15.06 -13.42 1.88
CA PHE A 112 -15.33 -12.02 2.18
C PHE A 112 -16.76 -11.58 1.88
N ARG A 113 -17.55 -12.39 1.14
CA ARG A 113 -18.96 -12.07 0.83
C ARG A 113 -19.86 -12.14 2.07
N GLU A 114 -19.44 -12.89 3.08
CA GLU A 114 -20.15 -12.98 4.35
C GLU A 114 -19.88 -11.79 5.28
N TRP A 115 -18.88 -10.97 4.95
CA TRP A 115 -18.65 -9.74 5.70
C TRP A 115 -19.83 -8.79 5.46
N SER A 116 -20.65 -8.63 6.49
CA SER A 116 -21.71 -7.64 6.46
C SER A 116 -21.08 -6.27 6.23
N PRO A 117 -21.46 -5.54 5.18
CA PRO A 117 -20.91 -4.21 4.95
C PRO A 117 -21.30 -3.33 6.13
N VAL A 118 -20.32 -2.93 6.92
CA VAL A 118 -20.52 -1.94 7.97
C VAL A 118 -20.90 -0.62 7.28
N PRO A 119 -22.02 0.00 7.64
CA PRO A 119 -22.40 1.30 7.09
C PRO A 119 -21.28 2.32 7.22
N GLN A 120 -21.05 3.12 6.19
CA GLN A 120 -19.96 4.12 6.18
C GLN A 120 -19.96 5.00 7.44
N ARG A 121 -21.13 5.41 7.89
CA ARG A 121 -21.29 6.21 9.10
C ARG A 121 -20.78 5.49 10.36
N ASP A 122 -21.05 4.18 10.47
CA ASP A 122 -20.60 3.40 11.61
C ASP A 122 -19.08 3.19 11.56
N MET A 123 -18.51 2.99 10.36
CA MET A 123 -17.05 2.95 10.19
C MET A 123 -16.40 4.27 10.62
N VAL A 124 -16.93 5.40 10.18
CA VAL A 124 -16.43 6.72 10.59
C VAL A 124 -16.51 6.89 12.10
N HIS A 125 -17.63 6.51 12.70
CA HIS A 125 -17.80 6.58 14.15
C HIS A 125 -16.81 5.71 14.93
N ILE A 126 -16.58 4.48 14.46
CA ILE A 126 -15.59 3.57 15.06
C ILE A 126 -14.16 4.13 14.90
N LEU A 127 -13.78 4.54 13.70
CA LEU A 127 -12.42 5.02 13.41
C LEU A 127 -12.10 6.33 14.12
N SER A 128 -13.09 7.23 14.24
CA SER A 128 -12.95 8.49 14.98
C SER A 128 -13.10 8.33 16.50
N ARG A 129 -13.31 7.11 17.00
CA ARG A 129 -13.66 6.84 18.41
C ARG A 129 -14.87 7.66 18.90
N GLY A 130 -15.83 7.87 18.03
CA GLY A 130 -17.07 8.58 18.34
C GLY A 130 -16.98 10.10 18.26
N THR A 131 -15.89 10.67 17.82
CA THR A 131 -15.73 12.15 17.72
C THR A 131 -16.39 12.72 16.46
N SER A 132 -16.49 11.96 15.39
CA SER A 132 -17.14 12.40 14.15
C SER A 132 -18.63 12.06 14.17
N ALA A 133 -19.46 13.04 13.82
CA ALA A 133 -20.91 12.89 13.63
C ALA A 133 -21.30 12.69 12.16
N ASP A 134 -20.37 12.92 11.24
CA ASP A 134 -20.60 12.90 9.80
C ASP A 134 -20.34 11.52 9.18
N SER A 135 -20.71 11.37 7.92
CA SER A 135 -20.42 10.16 7.14
C SER A 135 -19.04 10.18 6.47
N VAL A 136 -18.28 11.25 6.67
CA VAL A 136 -16.92 11.44 6.13
C VAL A 136 -15.97 11.65 7.29
N LEU A 137 -14.88 10.87 7.30
CA LEU A 137 -13.83 10.99 8.30
C LEU A 137 -12.82 12.06 7.85
N LEU A 138 -12.61 13.06 8.68
CA LEU A 138 -11.58 14.05 8.45
C LEU A 138 -10.26 13.60 9.12
N TRP A 139 -9.14 13.97 8.53
CA TRP A 139 -7.81 13.59 9.03
C TRP A 139 -7.56 14.01 10.49
N ASN A 140 -8.05 15.18 10.86
CA ASN A 140 -7.94 15.71 12.23
C ASN A 140 -8.84 14.99 13.24
N GLU A 141 -9.74 14.13 12.79
CA GLU A 141 -10.64 13.32 13.63
C GLU A 141 -10.07 11.94 13.92
N LEU A 142 -9.01 11.53 13.18
CA LEU A 142 -8.32 10.28 13.44
C LEU A 142 -7.49 10.36 14.72
N PRO A 143 -7.59 9.36 15.60
CA PRO A 143 -6.63 9.20 16.71
C PRO A 143 -5.20 9.10 16.16
N PRO A 144 -4.18 9.60 16.89
CA PRO A 144 -2.78 9.61 16.42
C PRO A 144 -2.29 8.27 15.89
N GLY A 145 -2.63 7.17 16.56
CA GLY A 145 -2.24 5.83 16.14
C GLY A 145 -2.90 5.39 14.82
N MET A 146 -4.16 5.76 14.58
CA MET A 146 -4.84 5.48 13.32
C MET A 146 -4.33 6.37 12.20
N LEU A 147 -4.04 7.64 12.50
CA LEU A 147 -3.42 8.56 11.55
C LEU A 147 -2.06 8.05 11.11
N PHE A 148 -1.26 7.55 12.03
CA PHE A 148 0.04 6.94 11.74
C PHE A 148 -0.09 5.75 10.78
N ILE A 149 -1.02 4.82 11.05
CA ILE A 149 -1.26 3.66 10.17
C ILE A 149 -1.73 4.13 8.78
N ASP A 150 -2.66 5.09 8.71
CA ASP A 150 -3.15 5.63 7.45
C ASP A 150 -2.02 6.23 6.60
N VAL A 151 -1.17 7.07 7.21
CA VAL A 151 0.00 7.66 6.54
C VAL A 151 0.96 6.58 6.05
N LEU A 152 1.26 5.57 6.88
CA LEU A 152 2.15 4.48 6.52
C LEU A 152 1.62 3.68 5.33
N LEU A 153 0.34 3.30 5.35
CA LEU A 153 -0.28 2.52 4.27
C LEU A 153 -0.38 3.32 2.98
N ARG A 154 -0.75 4.61 3.06
CA ARG A 154 -0.85 5.47 1.87
C ARG A 154 0.51 5.71 1.23
N SER A 155 1.55 5.90 2.02
CA SER A 155 2.89 6.14 1.47
C SER A 155 3.53 4.91 0.84
N ASN A 156 3.12 3.70 1.22
CA ASN A 156 3.78 2.46 0.81
C ASN A 156 2.92 1.53 -0.05
N LEU A 157 1.61 1.43 0.24
CA LEU A 157 0.74 0.46 -0.43
C LEU A 157 -0.30 1.11 -1.34
N PHE A 158 -0.79 2.29 -0.98
CA PHE A 158 -1.85 3.00 -1.69
C PHE A 158 -1.44 4.45 -1.97
N PRO A 159 -0.37 4.70 -2.72
CA PRO A 159 0.00 6.07 -3.08
C PRO A 159 -1.13 6.68 -3.92
N LEU A 160 -1.66 7.78 -3.43
CA LEU A 160 -2.73 8.56 -4.09
C LEU A 160 -2.13 9.79 -4.77
#